data_6a0a78e7447a24f538ad2485623d5c4a
#
_entry.id   6a0a78e7447a24f538ad2485623d5c4a
#
_cell.length_a   1.000
_cell.length_b   1.000
_cell.length_c   1.000
_cell.angle_alpha   90.00
_cell.angle_beta   90.00
_cell.angle_gamma   90.00
#
_symmetry.space_group_name_H-M   'P 1'
#
loop_
_entity.id
_entity.type
_entity.pdbx_description
1 polymer ?
#
loop_
_entity_poly.entity_id
_entity_poly.type
_entity_poly.pdbx_seq_one_letter_code
_entity_poly.pdbx_strand_id
1 'polypeptide(L)'
;LAGGGPLGAIYEIGALCALQESLDGIDFNALDGYVGVSAGGFIAAGLANGMTPRQLCSAFIENDSASEDLIRPGLFIRPAVGEYARRAAALPGLLMQAGLRFLFKRRALLTAFEILGRALPTGAFSHAPLEAQLRRVFSVNGRSNDFRTLPRKLVLVATDLDSGEAAP
;
A
#
# COMPACT_ATOMS: atom_id res chain seq x y z
N LEU A 1 -0.62 -15.05 2.63
CA LEU A 1 -0.69 -13.98 3.64
C LEU A 1 -1.88 -13.08 3.35
N ALA A 2 -2.74 -12.89 4.36
CA ALA A 2 -4.01 -12.22 4.20
C ALA A 2 -3.91 -10.70 4.47
N GLY A 3 -5.01 -9.99 4.24
CA GLY A 3 -5.13 -8.60 4.64
C GLY A 3 -5.50 -8.45 6.12
N GLY A 4 -5.66 -7.24 6.59
CA GLY A 4 -6.07 -6.94 7.97
C GLY A 4 -5.49 -5.61 8.48
N GLY A 5 -4.96 -4.81 7.59
CA GLY A 5 -4.32 -3.55 7.95
C GLY A 5 -3.10 -3.75 8.86
N PRO A 6 -2.68 -2.71 9.58
CA PRO A 6 -1.50 -2.81 10.47
C PRO A 6 -1.63 -3.86 11.56
N LEU A 7 -2.84 -4.08 12.10
CA LEU A 7 -3.06 -5.10 13.13
C LEU A 7 -2.97 -6.52 12.56
N GLY A 8 -3.46 -6.73 11.34
CA GLY A 8 -3.31 -8.00 10.63
C GLY A 8 -1.83 -8.31 10.35
N ALA A 9 -1.04 -7.31 9.93
CA ALA A 9 0.40 -7.47 9.73
C ALA A 9 1.12 -7.90 11.01
N ILE A 10 0.81 -7.27 12.14
CA ILE A 10 1.39 -7.62 13.45
C ILE A 10 1.07 -9.08 13.80
N TYR A 11 -0.19 -9.48 13.61
CA TYR A 11 -0.62 -10.86 13.87
C TYR A 11 0.10 -11.87 12.98
N GLU A 12 0.17 -11.63 11.67
CA GLU A 12 0.83 -12.53 10.72
C GLU A 12 2.33 -12.66 10.98
N ILE A 13 3.02 -11.55 11.28
CA ILE A 13 4.44 -11.57 11.63
C ILE A 13 4.65 -12.37 12.92
N GLY A 14 3.82 -12.15 13.94
CA GLY A 14 3.89 -12.94 15.19
C GLY A 14 3.67 -14.43 14.94
N ALA A 15 2.70 -14.78 14.09
CA ALA A 15 2.45 -16.18 13.71
C ALA A 15 3.63 -16.80 12.96
N LEU A 16 4.27 -16.07 12.04
CA LEU A 16 5.46 -16.53 11.34
C LEU A 16 6.64 -16.76 12.29
N CYS A 17 6.86 -15.86 13.24
CA CYS A 17 7.88 -16.04 14.27
C CYS A 17 7.59 -17.28 15.12
N ALA A 18 6.36 -17.44 15.60
CA ALA A 18 5.97 -18.60 16.41
C ALA A 18 6.12 -19.93 15.63
N LEU A 19 5.74 -19.96 14.37
CA LEU A 19 5.93 -21.14 13.51
C LEU A 19 7.40 -21.44 13.28
N GLN A 20 8.24 -20.42 13.05
CA GLN A 20 9.69 -20.61 12.88
C GLN A 20 10.35 -21.16 14.16
N GLU A 21 9.87 -20.76 15.33
CA GLU A 21 10.39 -21.24 16.61
C GLU A 21 9.88 -22.65 16.97
N SER A 22 8.70 -23.03 16.45
CA SER A 22 8.04 -24.28 16.83
C SER A 22 8.28 -25.42 15.87
N LEU A 23 8.73 -25.14 14.65
CA LEU A 23 8.85 -26.12 13.57
C LEU A 23 10.29 -26.23 13.11
N ASP A 24 10.89 -27.41 13.31
CA ASP A 24 12.23 -27.70 12.84
C ASP A 24 12.27 -27.87 11.30
N GLY A 25 13.30 -27.34 10.66
CA GLY A 25 13.58 -27.54 9.24
C GLY A 25 12.75 -26.69 8.28
N ILE A 26 11.94 -25.75 8.77
CA ILE A 26 11.23 -24.79 7.93
C ILE A 26 12.03 -23.50 7.79
N ASP A 27 12.33 -23.13 6.55
CA ASP A 27 12.88 -21.83 6.20
C ASP A 27 11.84 -21.02 5.40
N PHE A 28 11.27 -20.01 6.03
CA PHE A 28 10.28 -19.14 5.40
C PHE A 28 10.84 -18.29 4.25
N ASN A 29 12.15 -18.22 4.07
CA ASN A 29 12.80 -17.55 2.93
C ASN A 29 13.12 -18.53 1.79
N ALA A 30 12.97 -19.84 2.01
CA ALA A 30 13.23 -20.89 1.02
C ALA A 30 11.97 -21.49 0.38
N LEU A 31 10.80 -20.92 0.61
CA LEU A 31 9.54 -21.37 0.00
C LEU A 31 9.53 -21.12 -1.52
N ASP A 32 8.75 -21.90 -2.26
CA ASP A 32 8.63 -21.81 -3.72
C ASP A 32 8.01 -20.47 -4.18
N GLY A 33 7.15 -19.88 -3.36
CA GLY A 33 6.53 -18.59 -3.65
C GLY A 33 5.69 -18.03 -2.53
N TYR A 34 5.37 -16.76 -2.68
CA TYR A 34 4.59 -15.99 -1.71
C TYR A 34 3.41 -15.34 -2.39
N VAL A 35 2.26 -15.39 -1.75
CA VAL A 35 1.05 -14.67 -2.17
C VAL A 35 0.63 -13.76 -1.04
N GLY A 36 0.42 -12.49 -1.34
CA GLY A 36 0.03 -11.50 -0.36
C GLY A 36 -1.09 -10.59 -0.83
N VAL A 37 -2.01 -10.29 0.11
CA VAL A 37 -3.14 -9.39 -0.10
C VAL A 37 -3.05 -8.26 0.92
N SER A 38 -3.17 -7.00 0.51
CA SER A 38 -3.15 -5.82 1.40
C SER A 38 -1.91 -5.82 2.32
N ALA A 39 -2.10 -5.84 3.64
CA ALA A 39 -1.00 -5.88 4.62
C ALA A 39 -0.11 -7.12 4.46
N GLY A 40 -0.68 -8.29 4.15
CA GLY A 40 0.07 -9.51 3.85
C GLY A 40 0.96 -9.38 2.61
N GLY A 41 0.65 -8.46 1.70
CA GLY A 41 1.50 -8.14 0.55
C GLY A 41 2.86 -7.58 0.95
N PHE A 42 2.93 -6.73 1.99
CA PHE A 42 4.20 -6.19 2.50
C PHE A 42 5.06 -7.28 3.14
N ILE A 43 4.41 -8.18 3.89
CA ILE A 43 5.09 -9.32 4.53
C ILE A 43 5.60 -10.29 3.47
N ALA A 44 4.76 -10.63 2.48
CA ALA A 44 5.13 -11.49 1.35
C ALA A 44 6.32 -10.91 0.56
N ALA A 45 6.30 -9.59 0.29
CA ALA A 45 7.39 -8.91 -0.38
C ALA A 45 8.69 -8.93 0.45
N GLY A 46 8.59 -8.77 1.76
CA GLY A 46 9.73 -8.89 2.67
C GLY A 46 10.36 -10.29 2.63
N LEU A 47 9.53 -11.34 2.79
CA LEU A 47 9.99 -12.73 2.73
C LEU A 47 10.62 -13.07 1.37
N ALA A 48 9.99 -12.65 0.26
CA ALA A 48 10.50 -12.85 -1.10
C ALA A 48 11.84 -12.14 -1.34
N ASN A 49 12.08 -11.05 -0.61
CA ASN A 49 13.35 -10.32 -0.59
C ASN A 49 14.37 -10.85 0.45
N GLY A 50 14.10 -11.99 1.06
CA GLY A 50 15.01 -12.62 2.01
C GLY A 50 14.98 -12.05 3.43
N MET A 51 13.98 -11.21 3.77
CA MET A 51 13.80 -10.77 5.15
C MET A 51 13.25 -11.94 5.97
N THR A 52 13.91 -12.25 7.07
CA THR A 52 13.43 -13.30 8.00
C THR A 52 12.19 -12.82 8.79
N PRO A 53 11.35 -13.73 9.33
CA PRO A 53 10.26 -13.36 10.24
C PRO A 53 10.73 -12.48 11.40
N ARG A 54 11.91 -12.74 11.96
CA ARG A 54 12.49 -11.92 13.03
C ARG A 54 12.83 -10.50 12.57
N GLN A 55 13.40 -10.34 11.37
CA GLN A 55 13.66 -9.02 10.79
C GLN A 55 12.37 -8.26 10.50
N LEU A 56 11.32 -8.95 10.03
CA LEU A 56 9.99 -8.36 9.86
C LEU A 56 9.41 -7.92 11.20
N CYS A 57 9.57 -8.71 12.27
CA CYS A 57 9.17 -8.33 13.61
C CYS A 57 9.85 -7.04 14.08
N SER A 58 11.17 -6.97 13.96
CA SER A 58 11.94 -5.77 14.32
C SER A 58 11.55 -4.54 13.49
N ALA A 59 11.30 -4.72 12.18
CA ALA A 59 10.94 -3.64 11.28
C ALA A 59 9.53 -3.08 11.49
N PHE A 60 8.55 -3.93 11.82
CA PHE A 60 7.13 -3.56 11.88
C PHE A 60 6.61 -3.38 13.32
N ILE A 61 7.16 -4.12 14.29
CA ILE A 61 6.59 -4.23 15.65
C ILE A 61 7.47 -3.56 16.69
N GLU A 62 8.76 -3.92 16.73
CA GLU A 62 9.67 -3.48 17.80
C GLU A 62 10.09 -2.02 17.65
N ASN A 63 9.88 -1.41 16.47
CA ASN A 63 10.33 -0.04 16.16
C ASN A 63 11.80 0.19 16.55
N ASP A 64 12.63 -0.81 16.30
CA ASP A 64 14.06 -0.67 16.59
C ASP A 64 14.63 0.43 15.67
N SER A 65 14.89 1.58 16.30
CA SER A 65 15.33 2.80 15.61
C SER A 65 16.71 2.65 14.93
N ALA A 66 17.42 1.59 15.23
CA ALA A 66 18.68 1.24 14.58
C ALA A 66 18.50 0.49 13.23
N SER A 67 17.29 0.02 12.95
CA SER A 67 16.99 -0.70 11.73
C SER A 67 16.66 0.26 10.59
N GLU A 68 17.43 0.22 9.50
CA GLU A 68 17.12 0.93 8.24
C GLU A 68 15.81 0.44 7.61
N ASP A 69 15.34 -0.73 8.02
CA ASP A 69 14.14 -1.41 7.55
C ASP A 69 12.84 -0.93 8.22
N LEU A 70 12.91 0.05 9.11
CA LEU A 70 11.78 0.50 9.93
C LEU A 70 10.58 0.95 9.09
N ILE A 71 9.47 0.24 9.18
CA ILE A 71 8.18 0.59 8.54
C ILE A 71 7.19 1.01 9.62
N ARG A 72 7.11 2.30 9.86
CA ARG A 72 6.23 2.86 10.89
C ARG A 72 4.77 2.73 10.49
N PRO A 73 3.88 2.18 11.35
CA PRO A 73 2.45 2.07 11.06
C PRO A 73 1.80 3.39 10.66
N GLY A 74 2.27 4.52 11.19
CA GLY A 74 1.80 5.85 10.83
C GLY A 74 2.00 6.26 9.37
N LEU A 75 2.83 5.52 8.60
CA LEU A 75 2.98 5.77 7.16
C LEU A 75 1.72 5.39 6.38
N PHE A 76 0.93 4.43 6.88
CA PHE A 76 -0.30 3.97 6.24
C PHE A 76 -1.48 4.94 6.38
N ILE A 77 -1.43 5.84 7.37
CA ILE A 77 -2.52 6.74 7.74
C ILE A 77 -2.16 8.23 7.59
N ARG A 78 -1.14 8.55 6.78
CA ARG A 78 -0.80 9.96 6.52
C ARG A 78 -1.86 10.62 5.64
N PRO A 79 -2.50 11.72 6.10
CA PRO A 79 -3.50 12.43 5.33
C PRO A 79 -2.91 12.98 4.03
N ALA A 80 -3.67 12.91 2.94
CA ALA A 80 -3.29 13.46 1.63
C ALA A 80 -3.47 14.99 1.57
N VAL A 81 -2.94 15.74 2.55
CA VAL A 81 -3.16 17.18 2.71
C VAL A 81 -2.83 17.97 1.43
N GLY A 82 -1.76 17.61 0.74
CA GLY A 82 -1.38 18.27 -0.52
C GLY A 82 -2.41 18.04 -1.64
N GLU A 83 -3.07 16.89 -1.68
CA GLU A 83 -4.14 16.63 -2.64
C GLU A 83 -5.42 17.40 -2.27
N TYR A 84 -5.77 17.43 -0.99
CA TYR A 84 -6.89 18.23 -0.50
C TYR A 84 -6.70 19.72 -0.81
N ALA A 85 -5.52 20.26 -0.55
CA ALA A 85 -5.21 21.67 -0.86
C ALA A 85 -5.31 21.98 -2.36
N ARG A 86 -4.76 21.11 -3.22
CA ARG A 86 -4.86 21.27 -4.68
C ARG A 86 -6.30 21.21 -5.18
N ARG A 87 -7.11 20.28 -4.64
CA ARG A 87 -8.53 20.15 -5.02
C ARG A 87 -9.36 21.31 -4.50
N ALA A 88 -9.11 21.77 -3.29
CA ALA A 88 -9.74 22.97 -2.74
C ALA A 88 -9.40 24.23 -3.59
N ALA A 89 -8.16 24.37 -4.02
CA ALA A 89 -7.75 25.46 -4.91
C ALA A 89 -8.40 25.39 -6.30
N ALA A 90 -8.75 24.20 -6.78
CA ALA A 90 -9.45 24.01 -8.06
C ALA A 90 -10.96 24.27 -7.99
N LEU A 91 -11.57 24.26 -6.78
CA LEU A 91 -13.01 24.43 -6.57
C LEU A 91 -13.60 25.69 -7.25
N PRO A 92 -13.01 26.90 -7.15
CA PRO A 92 -13.58 28.08 -7.81
C PRO A 92 -13.71 27.92 -9.32
N GLY A 93 -12.68 27.33 -9.96
CA GLY A 93 -12.69 27.06 -11.40
C GLY A 93 -13.72 25.99 -11.79
N LEU A 94 -13.86 24.95 -10.99
CA LEU A 94 -14.85 23.88 -11.22
C LEU A 94 -16.28 24.41 -11.04
N LEU A 95 -16.53 25.23 -10.03
CA LEU A 95 -17.82 25.88 -9.79
C LEU A 95 -18.20 26.83 -10.95
N MET A 96 -17.24 27.62 -11.42
CA MET A 96 -17.43 28.50 -12.57
C MET A 96 -17.75 27.69 -13.84
N GLN A 97 -17.02 26.61 -14.12
CA GLN A 97 -17.29 25.72 -15.24
C GLN A 97 -18.66 25.03 -15.14
N ALA A 98 -19.01 24.54 -13.95
CA ALA A 98 -20.32 23.94 -13.69
C ALA A 98 -21.45 24.94 -13.88
N GLY A 99 -21.30 26.17 -13.35
CA GLY A 99 -22.28 27.25 -13.49
C GLY A 99 -22.48 27.69 -14.95
N LEU A 100 -21.38 27.89 -15.71
CA LEU A 100 -21.46 28.21 -17.13
C LEU A 100 -22.16 27.12 -17.94
N ARG A 101 -21.83 25.85 -17.69
CA ARG A 101 -22.49 24.72 -18.37
C ARG A 101 -23.97 24.59 -17.97
N PHE A 102 -24.31 24.86 -16.73
CA PHE A 102 -25.70 24.90 -16.28
C PHE A 102 -26.51 25.98 -16.99
N LEU A 103 -25.94 27.16 -17.19
CA LEU A 103 -26.62 28.26 -17.89
C LEU A 103 -26.82 28.00 -19.39
N PHE A 104 -25.86 27.30 -20.03
CA PHE A 104 -25.88 27.13 -21.51
C PHE A 104 -26.45 25.78 -21.97
N LYS A 105 -26.65 24.78 -21.11
CA LYS A 105 -27.19 23.45 -21.48
C LYS A 105 -28.22 22.92 -20.50
N ARG A 106 -29.46 22.81 -20.93
CA ARG A 106 -30.62 22.30 -20.13
C ARG A 106 -30.52 20.86 -19.59
N ARG A 107 -29.45 20.09 -19.88
CA ARG A 107 -29.21 18.72 -19.34
C ARG A 107 -28.07 18.68 -18.34
N ALA A 108 -27.89 19.74 -17.58
CA ALA A 108 -26.64 20.07 -16.92
C ALA A 108 -26.44 19.51 -15.50
N LEU A 109 -27.45 18.93 -14.84
CA LEU A 109 -27.28 18.47 -13.46
C LEU A 109 -26.26 17.32 -13.35
N LEU A 110 -26.42 16.27 -14.17
CA LEU A 110 -25.46 15.15 -14.17
C LEU A 110 -24.03 15.60 -14.50
N THR A 111 -23.88 16.44 -15.51
CA THR A 111 -22.56 16.97 -15.89
C THR A 111 -21.97 17.90 -14.83
N ALA A 112 -22.82 18.66 -14.11
CA ALA A 112 -22.37 19.46 -12.97
C ALA A 112 -21.89 18.58 -11.80
N PHE A 113 -22.60 17.48 -11.51
CA PHE A 113 -22.19 16.48 -10.52
C PHE A 113 -20.87 15.80 -10.90
N GLU A 114 -20.66 15.44 -12.16
CA GLU A 114 -19.39 14.89 -12.65
C GLU A 114 -18.21 15.88 -12.47
N ILE A 115 -18.44 17.16 -12.75
CA ILE A 115 -17.42 18.20 -12.57
C ILE A 115 -17.10 18.40 -11.09
N LEU A 116 -18.13 18.47 -10.24
CA LEU A 116 -17.96 18.62 -8.81
C LEU A 116 -17.37 17.34 -8.17
N GLY A 117 -17.65 16.16 -8.70
CA GLY A 117 -17.04 14.90 -8.28
C GLY A 117 -15.51 14.91 -8.41
N ARG A 118 -14.96 15.66 -9.36
CA ARG A 118 -13.50 15.86 -9.49
C ARG A 118 -12.88 16.65 -8.33
N ALA A 119 -13.67 17.35 -7.55
CA ALA A 119 -13.21 18.03 -6.34
C ALA A 119 -13.08 17.08 -5.14
N LEU A 120 -13.74 15.91 -5.19
CA LEU A 120 -13.62 14.92 -4.14
C LEU A 120 -12.26 14.22 -4.24
N PRO A 121 -11.56 14.02 -3.10
CA PRO A 121 -10.30 13.28 -3.10
C PRO A 121 -10.56 11.82 -3.43
N THR A 122 -9.68 11.22 -4.23
CA THR A 122 -9.75 9.78 -4.58
C THR A 122 -9.40 8.87 -3.42
N GLY A 123 -8.73 9.40 -2.38
CA GLY A 123 -8.37 8.68 -1.17
C GLY A 123 -8.11 9.61 0.00
N ALA A 124 -8.35 9.11 1.21
CA ALA A 124 -8.13 9.88 2.44
C ALA A 124 -6.65 10.01 2.78
N PHE A 125 -5.81 9.06 2.34
CA PHE A 125 -4.42 8.95 2.72
C PHE A 125 -3.49 9.00 1.51
N SER A 126 -2.28 9.53 1.72
CA SER A 126 -1.23 9.57 0.70
C SER A 126 -0.36 8.31 0.80
N HIS A 127 -0.19 7.60 -0.29
CA HIS A 127 0.70 6.44 -0.38
C HIS A 127 2.16 6.82 -0.65
N ALA A 128 2.44 8.06 -1.06
CA ALA A 128 3.78 8.49 -1.44
C ALA A 128 4.85 8.29 -0.32
N PRO A 129 4.57 8.56 0.97
CA PRO A 129 5.55 8.30 2.04
C PRO A 129 5.82 6.81 2.24
N LEU A 130 4.79 5.97 2.08
CA LEU A 130 4.92 4.52 2.17
C LEU A 130 5.73 3.97 1.00
N GLU A 131 5.42 4.41 -0.22
CA GLU A 131 6.18 4.03 -1.43
C GLU A 131 7.66 4.39 -1.29
N ALA A 132 7.96 5.62 -0.86
CA ALA A 132 9.34 6.06 -0.66
C ALA A 132 10.08 5.20 0.38
N GLN A 133 9.41 4.80 1.46
CA GLN A 133 9.99 3.93 2.48
C GLN A 133 10.23 2.51 1.95
N LEU A 134 9.24 1.90 1.28
CA LEU A 134 9.39 0.57 0.66
C LEU A 134 10.51 0.56 -0.38
N ARG A 135 10.57 1.58 -1.22
CA ARG A 135 11.66 1.75 -2.19
C ARG A 135 13.02 1.75 -1.50
N ARG A 136 13.15 2.42 -0.35
CA ARG A 136 14.39 2.43 0.44
C ARG A 136 14.70 1.05 1.00
N VAL A 137 13.73 0.41 1.67
CA VAL A 137 13.88 -0.92 2.30
C VAL A 137 14.28 -1.99 1.27
N PHE A 138 13.69 -1.95 0.07
CA PHE A 138 13.98 -2.93 -0.98
C PHE A 138 15.10 -2.50 -1.95
N SER A 139 15.77 -1.37 -1.72
CA SER A 139 16.96 -0.96 -2.46
C SER A 139 18.28 -1.26 -1.73
N VAL A 140 18.20 -1.88 -0.57
CA VAL A 140 19.38 -2.34 0.17
C VAL A 140 20.04 -3.51 -0.59
N ASN A 141 21.35 -3.65 -0.44
CA ASN A 141 22.11 -4.70 -1.12
C ASN A 141 21.56 -6.10 -0.79
N GLY A 142 21.32 -6.90 -1.83
CA GLY A 142 20.70 -8.24 -1.71
C GLY A 142 19.16 -8.25 -1.80
N ARG A 143 18.52 -7.08 -1.91
CA ARG A 143 17.06 -6.94 -2.12
C ARG A 143 16.76 -6.28 -3.46
N SER A 144 15.50 -6.35 -3.91
CA SER A 144 15.07 -5.76 -5.17
C SER A 144 13.65 -5.21 -5.12
N ASN A 145 13.45 -4.02 -5.74
CA ASN A 145 12.13 -3.47 -6.06
C ASN A 145 11.57 -4.01 -7.40
N ASP A 146 12.33 -4.85 -8.11
CA ASP A 146 11.93 -5.41 -9.39
C ASP A 146 11.50 -6.88 -9.21
N PHE A 147 10.21 -7.17 -9.43
CA PHE A 147 9.65 -8.51 -9.32
C PHE A 147 10.37 -9.55 -10.18
N ARG A 148 10.93 -9.14 -11.33
CA ARG A 148 11.62 -10.03 -12.28
C ARG A 148 12.96 -10.52 -11.75
N THR A 149 13.53 -9.82 -10.77
CA THR A 149 14.84 -10.13 -10.20
C THR A 149 14.76 -10.76 -8.82
N LEU A 150 13.54 -10.95 -8.29
CA LEU A 150 13.34 -11.61 -7.01
C LEU A 150 13.78 -13.08 -7.09
N PRO A 151 14.45 -13.60 -6.05
CA PRO A 151 14.90 -14.99 -6.01
C PRO A 151 13.73 -15.98 -5.88
N ARG A 152 12.57 -15.53 -5.47
CA ARG A 152 11.37 -16.33 -5.24
C ARG A 152 10.16 -15.69 -5.90
N LYS A 153 9.19 -16.52 -6.30
CA LYS A 153 7.94 -16.03 -6.91
C LYS A 153 7.14 -15.22 -5.90
N LEU A 154 6.75 -14.01 -6.29
CA LEU A 154 5.87 -13.14 -5.51
C LEU A 154 4.64 -12.79 -6.31
N VAL A 155 3.46 -12.96 -5.70
CA VAL A 155 2.17 -12.54 -6.25
C VAL A 155 1.51 -11.58 -5.26
N LEU A 156 1.24 -10.38 -5.70
CA LEU A 156 0.49 -9.38 -4.93
C LEU A 156 -0.88 -9.20 -5.55
N VAL A 157 -1.92 -9.52 -4.78
CA VAL A 157 -3.30 -9.42 -5.26
C VAL A 157 -3.85 -8.02 -4.97
N ALA A 158 -4.32 -7.36 -6.01
CA ALA A 158 -5.02 -6.08 -5.97
C ALA A 158 -6.45 -6.25 -6.51
N THR A 159 -7.26 -5.20 -6.40
CA THR A 159 -8.57 -5.13 -7.03
C THR A 159 -8.49 -4.18 -8.22
N ASP A 160 -8.87 -4.63 -9.38
CA ASP A 160 -9.11 -3.77 -10.53
C ASP A 160 -10.37 -2.93 -10.25
N LEU A 161 -10.22 -1.61 -10.21
CA LEU A 161 -11.32 -0.71 -9.86
C LEU A 161 -12.36 -0.56 -10.97
N ASP A 162 -12.01 -0.89 -12.22
CA ASP A 162 -12.92 -0.79 -13.36
C ASP A 162 -13.78 -2.04 -13.50
N SER A 163 -13.20 -3.21 -13.30
CA SER A 163 -13.92 -4.50 -13.39
C SER A 163 -14.45 -5.00 -12.04
N GLY A 164 -13.85 -4.57 -10.93
CA GLY A 164 -14.11 -5.10 -9.59
C GLY A 164 -13.52 -6.49 -9.35
N GLU A 165 -12.70 -7.00 -10.27
CA GLU A 165 -12.10 -8.32 -10.19
C GLU A 165 -10.73 -8.29 -9.50
N ALA A 166 -10.29 -9.46 -9.03
CA ALA A 166 -8.95 -9.62 -8.49
C ALA A 166 -7.91 -9.57 -9.63
N ALA A 167 -6.92 -8.70 -9.48
CA ALA A 167 -5.77 -8.58 -10.36
C ALA A 167 -4.51 -9.06 -9.61
N PRO A 168 -3.94 -10.22 -9.97
CA PRO A 168 -2.70 -10.75 -9.38
C PRO A 168 -1.44 -10.09 -9.95
#